data_2fcd949f1eb5a5e7888abb2fa92180ea
#
_entry.id   2fcd949f1eb5a5e7888abb2fa92180ea
#
_cell.length_a   1.000
_cell.length_b   1.000
_cell.length_c   1.000
_cell.angle_alpha   90.00
_cell.angle_beta   90.00
_cell.angle_gamma   90.00
#
_symmetry.space_group_name_H-M   'P 1'
#
loop_
_entity.id
_entity.type
_entity.pdbx_description
1 polymer ?
#
loop_
_entity_poly.entity_id
_entity_poly.type
_entity_poly.pdbx_seq_one_letter_code
_entity_poly.pdbx_strand_id
1 'polypeptide(L)'
;MKTMTRLLLSACLVLPLAACQQDEEVQETTEAAPLVAPQTEDRNEWRAYLNDVVGRHMEGIYNQPYVYLVPPAREDVAEPVEDAAQAEGAETAEGAADGATGPELVSQVNEADAEYLRLAERAEMDLARGIVRGNLLAYAGADSGRTADLVVRAFEDVPEATMEGVRVLFIGDEADNDRVQQAVAPAGVEYIFIQK
;
A
#
# COMPACT_ATOMS: atom_id res chain seq x y z
N MET A 1 9.78 16.79 91.82
CA MET A 1 10.10 15.48 92.38
C MET A 1 10.17 14.46 91.31
N LYS A 2 11.36 13.83 91.21
CA LYS A 2 11.65 12.50 90.67
C LYS A 2 11.23 12.23 89.20
N THR A 3 12.16 12.39 88.29
CA THR A 3 13.09 11.37 87.80
C THR A 3 12.44 10.10 87.28
N MET A 4 12.57 9.78 86.01
CA MET A 4 13.28 8.54 85.65
C MET A 4 13.47 8.46 84.13
N THR A 5 14.70 8.62 83.83
CA THR A 5 15.38 8.17 82.65
C THR A 5 14.99 6.75 82.26
N ARG A 6 14.58 6.51 80.99
CA ARG A 6 14.68 5.18 80.36
C ARG A 6 15.26 5.37 78.96
N LEU A 7 16.51 5.09 78.93
CA LEU A 7 17.35 4.83 77.75
C LEU A 7 16.80 3.59 77.08
N LEU A 8 16.31 3.70 75.88
CA LEU A 8 16.05 2.56 74.99
C LEU A 8 16.88 2.75 73.71
N LEU A 9 17.95 1.97 73.66
CA LEU A 9 18.74 1.71 72.50
C LEU A 9 17.83 1.15 71.39
N SER A 10 17.57 1.93 70.35
CA SER A 10 16.98 1.39 69.14
C SER A 10 18.06 1.24 68.10
N ALA A 11 18.50 0.03 67.85
CA ALA A 11 19.42 -0.36 66.81
C ALA A 11 18.77 -0.10 65.47
N CYS A 12 19.23 0.95 64.77
CA CYS A 12 18.89 1.20 63.38
C CYS A 12 19.56 0.13 62.51
N LEU A 13 18.76 -0.80 62.08
CA LEU A 13 19.11 -1.75 61.02
C LEU A 13 19.14 -0.97 59.70
N VAL A 14 20.30 -0.56 59.27
CA VAL A 14 20.51 0.04 57.96
C VAL A 14 20.47 -1.07 56.90
N LEU A 15 19.32 -1.23 56.27
CA LEU A 15 19.20 -2.00 55.04
C LEU A 15 19.74 -1.15 53.88
N PRO A 16 20.69 -1.62 53.12
CA PRO A 16 21.03 -0.95 51.87
C PRO A 16 19.89 -1.21 50.89
N LEU A 17 19.11 -0.19 50.59
CA LEU A 17 18.32 -0.18 49.37
C LEU A 17 19.31 -0.21 48.19
N ALA A 18 19.46 -1.38 47.60
CA ALA A 18 19.98 -1.47 46.26
C ALA A 18 18.96 -0.76 45.36
N ALA A 19 19.20 0.51 45.08
CA ALA A 19 18.56 1.21 43.99
C ALA A 19 18.99 0.47 42.73
N CYS A 20 18.06 -0.27 42.13
CA CYS A 20 18.13 -0.56 40.71
C CYS A 20 18.09 0.79 40.01
N GLN A 21 19.27 1.28 39.65
CA GLN A 21 19.37 2.21 38.53
C GLN A 21 18.89 1.41 37.33
N GLN A 22 17.63 1.56 36.98
CA GLN A 22 17.20 1.43 35.61
C GLN A 22 17.98 2.50 34.87
N ASP A 23 19.01 2.07 34.15
CA ASP A 23 19.49 2.85 33.03
C ASP A 23 18.26 3.09 32.17
N GLU A 24 17.68 4.30 32.28
CA GLU A 24 16.91 4.89 31.21
C GLU A 24 17.94 4.98 30.08
N GLU A 25 18.00 3.94 29.25
CA GLU A 25 18.45 4.09 27.89
C GLU A 25 17.61 5.24 27.34
N VAL A 26 18.22 6.41 27.31
CA VAL A 26 17.81 7.49 26.45
C VAL A 26 17.79 6.84 25.08
N GLN A 27 16.60 6.40 24.64
CA GLN A 27 16.37 6.11 23.24
C GLN A 27 16.69 7.42 22.55
N GLU A 28 17.92 7.56 22.12
CA GLU A 28 18.26 8.48 21.07
C GLU A 28 17.19 8.26 20.02
N THR A 29 16.37 9.28 19.82
CA THR A 29 15.44 9.34 18.70
C THR A 29 16.35 9.36 17.48
N THR A 30 16.80 8.19 17.06
CA THR A 30 17.54 8.02 15.83
C THR A 30 16.54 8.52 14.79
N GLU A 31 16.79 9.70 14.27
CA GLU A 31 16.06 10.25 13.13
C GLU A 31 16.03 9.14 12.10
N ALA A 32 14.83 8.60 11.88
CA ALA A 32 14.67 7.39 11.08
C ALA A 32 15.28 7.66 9.71
N ALA A 33 16.25 6.84 9.32
CA ALA A 33 16.93 6.97 8.04
C ALA A 33 15.89 7.15 6.91
N PRO A 34 16.22 7.94 5.89
CA PRO A 34 15.30 8.10 4.75
C PRO A 34 15.01 6.72 4.15
N LEU A 35 13.73 6.41 3.98
CA LEU A 35 13.31 5.20 3.31
C LEU A 35 13.60 5.36 1.82
N VAL A 36 14.32 4.42 1.27
CA VAL A 36 14.57 4.35 -0.16
C VAL A 36 13.64 3.28 -0.75
N ALA A 37 12.87 3.66 -1.76
CA ALA A 37 11.98 2.72 -2.44
C ALA A 37 12.80 1.60 -3.12
N PRO A 38 12.30 0.35 -3.11
CA PRO A 38 12.93 -0.75 -3.82
C PRO A 38 13.07 -0.44 -5.31
N GLN A 39 14.22 -0.77 -5.88
CA GLN A 39 14.50 -0.64 -7.31
C GLN A 39 14.23 -1.96 -8.06
N THR A 40 13.60 -2.90 -7.40
CA THR A 40 13.29 -4.25 -7.89
C THR A 40 11.78 -4.44 -7.96
N GLU A 41 11.35 -5.51 -8.59
CA GLU A 41 9.95 -5.95 -8.58
C GLU A 41 9.66 -6.94 -7.43
N ASP A 42 10.61 -7.14 -6.51
CA ASP A 42 10.42 -8.07 -5.39
C ASP A 42 9.28 -7.58 -4.47
N ARG A 43 8.24 -8.37 -4.46
CA ARG A 43 7.02 -8.07 -3.70
C ARG A 43 7.25 -8.00 -2.19
N ASN A 44 8.24 -8.72 -1.67
CA ASN A 44 8.51 -8.72 -0.23
C ASN A 44 9.25 -7.45 0.17
N GLU A 45 10.17 -6.98 -0.67
CA GLU A 45 10.86 -5.71 -0.47
C GLU A 45 9.84 -4.54 -0.50
N TRP A 46 8.96 -4.53 -1.49
CA TRP A 46 7.89 -3.53 -1.58
C TRP A 46 6.94 -3.58 -0.40
N ARG A 47 6.58 -4.77 0.09
CA ARG A 47 5.73 -4.91 1.27
C ARG A 47 6.41 -4.39 2.53
N ALA A 48 7.69 -4.71 2.73
CA ALA A 48 8.46 -4.21 3.86
C ALA A 48 8.57 -2.67 3.83
N TYR A 49 8.95 -2.12 2.68
CA TYR A 49 9.02 -0.69 2.45
C TYR A 49 7.68 0.01 2.71
N LEU A 50 6.61 -0.52 2.17
CA LEU A 50 5.26 0.05 2.32
C LEU A 50 4.79 0.02 3.79
N ASN A 51 5.11 -1.04 4.54
CA ASN A 51 4.81 -1.10 5.96
C ASN A 51 5.55 -0.02 6.75
N ASP A 52 6.81 0.24 6.44
CA ASP A 52 7.59 1.28 7.08
C ASP A 52 7.08 2.68 6.75
N VAL A 53 6.73 2.93 5.48
CA VAL A 53 6.13 4.19 5.04
C VAL A 53 4.79 4.41 5.74
N VAL A 54 3.90 3.43 5.72
CA VAL A 54 2.61 3.52 6.41
C VAL A 54 2.81 3.79 7.89
N GLY A 55 3.75 3.08 8.55
CA GLY A 55 4.04 3.27 9.97
C GLY A 55 4.40 4.72 10.33
N ARG A 56 5.14 5.42 9.46
CA ARG A 56 5.52 6.83 9.64
C ARG A 56 4.35 7.82 9.46
N HIS A 57 3.30 7.39 8.79
CA HIS A 57 2.13 8.22 8.48
C HIS A 57 0.89 7.86 9.31
N MET A 58 1.05 7.10 10.40
CA MET A 58 -0.05 6.66 11.27
C MET A 58 -0.53 7.72 12.27
N GLU A 59 0.13 8.86 12.38
CA GLU A 59 -0.31 9.93 13.30
C GLU A 59 -1.72 10.41 12.93
N GLY A 60 -2.65 10.35 13.89
CA GLY A 60 -4.05 10.72 13.66
C GLY A 60 -4.89 9.65 12.94
N ILE A 61 -4.33 8.48 12.64
CA ILE A 61 -5.04 7.34 12.08
C ILE A 61 -5.44 6.39 13.21
N TYR A 62 -6.71 6.02 13.25
CA TYR A 62 -7.27 5.22 14.34
C TYR A 62 -7.70 3.82 13.88
N ASN A 63 -7.83 3.65 12.58
CA ASN A 63 -8.28 2.41 11.95
C ASN A 63 -7.12 1.69 11.28
N GLN A 64 -7.33 0.41 10.97
CA GLN A 64 -6.37 -0.35 10.18
C GLN A 64 -6.24 0.26 8.79
N PRO A 65 -5.01 0.53 8.31
CA PRO A 65 -4.81 1.12 6.99
C PRO A 65 -5.20 0.16 5.86
N TYR A 66 -5.70 0.73 4.79
CA TYR A 66 -5.90 0.03 3.52
C TYR A 66 -4.62 0.10 2.70
N VAL A 67 -4.06 -1.05 2.37
CA VAL A 67 -2.77 -1.14 1.69
C VAL A 67 -2.96 -1.87 0.36
N TYR A 68 -2.60 -1.19 -0.73
CA TYR A 68 -2.70 -1.69 -2.09
C TYR A 68 -1.30 -1.77 -2.70
N LEU A 69 -0.74 -2.98 -2.73
CA LEU A 69 0.52 -3.26 -3.40
C LEU A 69 0.22 -3.73 -4.82
N VAL A 70 0.50 -2.86 -5.79
CA VAL A 70 0.18 -3.07 -7.20
C VAL A 70 1.21 -4.01 -7.83
N PRO A 71 0.76 -5.12 -8.45
CA PRO A 71 1.66 -6.00 -9.17
C PRO A 71 2.23 -5.27 -10.40
N PRO A 72 3.50 -5.51 -10.76
CA PRO A 72 4.09 -4.93 -11.96
C PRO A 72 3.34 -5.41 -13.21
N ALA A 73 3.32 -4.57 -14.25
CA ALA A 73 2.92 -5.04 -15.56
C ALA A 73 3.96 -6.06 -16.02
N ARG A 74 3.53 -7.21 -16.51
CA ARG A 74 4.45 -8.02 -17.29
C ARG A 74 4.64 -7.29 -18.63
N GLU A 75 5.90 -7.06 -18.98
CA GLU A 75 6.21 -6.81 -20.38
C GLU A 75 5.81 -8.08 -21.13
N ASP A 76 4.68 -8.02 -21.83
CA ASP A 76 4.42 -8.99 -22.86
C ASP A 76 5.63 -8.89 -23.80
N VAL A 77 6.45 -9.94 -23.81
CA VAL A 77 7.36 -10.15 -24.91
C VAL A 77 6.45 -10.34 -26.11
N ALA A 78 6.05 -9.24 -26.73
CA ALA A 78 5.53 -9.26 -28.09
C ALA A 78 6.70 -9.77 -28.92
N GLU A 79 6.80 -11.10 -29.04
CA GLU A 79 7.57 -11.67 -30.13
C GLU A 79 6.99 -11.01 -31.39
N PRO A 80 7.82 -10.32 -32.18
CA PRO A 80 7.36 -9.80 -33.45
C PRO A 80 6.88 -11.01 -34.25
N VAL A 81 5.58 -11.12 -34.44
CA VAL A 81 5.03 -11.98 -35.48
C VAL A 81 5.47 -11.36 -36.80
N GLU A 82 6.73 -11.66 -37.18
CA GLU A 82 7.16 -11.46 -38.55
C GLU A 82 6.32 -12.40 -39.43
N ASP A 83 5.59 -11.75 -40.31
CA ASP A 83 5.13 -12.28 -41.58
C ASP A 83 3.97 -13.28 -41.61
N ALA A 84 2.77 -12.75 -41.72
CA ALA A 84 1.72 -13.40 -42.47
C ALA A 84 1.09 -12.40 -43.45
N ALA A 85 1.92 -11.91 -44.37
CA ALA A 85 1.42 -11.38 -45.63
C ALA A 85 1.31 -12.56 -46.61
N GLN A 86 0.15 -12.66 -47.25
CA GLN A 86 -0.17 -13.44 -48.44
C GLN A 86 -0.76 -14.86 -48.27
N ALA A 87 -2.10 -14.91 -48.31
CA ALA A 87 -2.77 -15.82 -49.22
C ALA A 87 -4.17 -15.24 -49.50
N GLU A 88 -4.28 -14.59 -50.66
CA GLU A 88 -5.54 -14.42 -51.38
C GLU A 88 -6.00 -15.79 -51.91
N GLY A 89 -7.30 -16.02 -51.93
CA GLY A 89 -7.84 -17.00 -52.83
C GLY A 89 -9.00 -17.87 -52.34
N ALA A 90 -10.23 -17.40 -52.59
CA ALA A 90 -11.34 -18.11 -53.23
C ALA A 90 -12.05 -19.31 -52.57
N GLU A 91 -13.35 -19.05 -52.44
CA GLU A 91 -14.53 -19.91 -52.79
C GLU A 91 -15.04 -20.96 -51.81
N THR A 92 -16.25 -20.63 -51.36
CA THR A 92 -17.48 -21.45 -51.18
C THR A 92 -17.39 -22.95 -51.06
N ALA A 93 -17.95 -23.47 -49.97
CA ALA A 93 -18.97 -24.54 -50.00
C ALA A 93 -19.63 -24.74 -48.62
N GLU A 94 -20.94 -24.79 -48.66
CA GLU A 94 -21.88 -25.20 -47.57
C GLU A 94 -21.58 -26.63 -47.08
N GLY A 95 -21.82 -26.88 -45.79
CA GLY A 95 -22.01 -28.25 -45.34
C GLY A 95 -21.79 -28.46 -43.85
N ALA A 96 -22.90 -28.42 -43.10
CA ALA A 96 -23.25 -29.24 -41.95
C ALA A 96 -22.25 -29.57 -40.84
N ALA A 97 -22.65 -29.11 -39.64
CA ALA A 97 -22.66 -29.80 -38.34
C ALA A 97 -21.47 -30.69 -37.97
N ASP A 98 -20.82 -30.30 -36.94
CA ASP A 98 -20.62 -31.02 -35.69
C ASP A 98 -19.28 -30.60 -35.06
N GLY A 99 -19.33 -30.18 -33.82
CA GLY A 99 -18.30 -30.30 -32.78
C GLY A 99 -16.83 -30.19 -33.22
N ALA A 100 -16.36 -29.03 -33.58
CA ALA A 100 -14.92 -28.75 -33.53
C ALA A 100 -14.73 -27.51 -32.70
N THR A 101 -14.26 -27.76 -31.49
CA THR A 101 -13.53 -26.88 -30.64
C THR A 101 -12.55 -26.09 -31.50
N GLY A 102 -12.95 -24.85 -31.87
CA GLY A 102 -12.00 -23.89 -32.39
C GLY A 102 -10.90 -23.73 -31.36
N PRO A 103 -9.66 -23.40 -31.77
CA PRO A 103 -8.65 -23.04 -30.80
C PRO A 103 -9.22 -21.87 -30.00
N GLU A 104 -9.55 -22.17 -28.77
CA GLU A 104 -9.85 -21.23 -27.72
C GLU A 104 -8.64 -20.29 -27.70
N LEU A 105 -8.78 -19.13 -28.35
CA LEU A 105 -8.01 -17.95 -28.02
C LEU A 105 -8.43 -17.60 -26.60
N VAL A 106 -8.07 -18.47 -25.66
CA VAL A 106 -7.95 -18.09 -24.26
C VAL A 106 -6.91 -17.01 -24.32
N SER A 107 -7.35 -15.77 -24.39
CA SER A 107 -6.56 -14.65 -23.96
C SER A 107 -5.98 -15.09 -22.63
N GLN A 108 -4.73 -15.46 -22.63
CA GLN A 108 -4.00 -15.67 -21.40
C GLN A 108 -3.96 -14.30 -20.75
N VAL A 109 -5.04 -13.96 -20.02
CA VAL A 109 -5.02 -12.84 -19.11
C VAL A 109 -3.83 -13.16 -18.23
N ASN A 110 -2.76 -12.42 -18.46
CA ASN A 110 -1.53 -12.58 -17.73
C ASN A 110 -1.91 -12.62 -16.24
N GLU A 111 -1.39 -13.55 -15.49
CA GLU A 111 -1.70 -13.70 -14.06
C GLU A 111 -1.54 -12.38 -13.30
N ALA A 112 -0.53 -11.57 -13.67
CA ALA A 112 -0.33 -10.23 -13.12
C ALA A 112 -1.46 -9.26 -13.46
N ASP A 113 -2.07 -9.37 -14.63
CA ASP A 113 -3.22 -8.55 -15.02
C ASP A 113 -4.49 -9.01 -14.31
N ALA A 114 -4.67 -10.31 -14.13
CA ALA A 114 -5.78 -10.84 -13.34
C ALA A 114 -5.66 -10.46 -11.85
N GLU A 115 -4.44 -10.40 -11.31
CA GLU A 115 -4.19 -9.92 -9.94
C GLU A 115 -4.48 -8.42 -9.83
N TYR A 116 -4.03 -7.63 -10.81
CA TYR A 116 -4.31 -6.20 -10.87
C TYR A 116 -5.81 -5.90 -10.92
N LEU A 117 -6.55 -6.58 -11.78
CA LEU A 117 -8.00 -6.38 -11.90
C LEU A 117 -8.72 -6.70 -10.58
N ARG A 118 -8.35 -7.80 -9.91
CA ARG A 118 -8.89 -8.12 -8.59
C ARG A 118 -8.55 -7.09 -7.53
N LEU A 119 -7.34 -6.51 -7.60
CA LEU A 119 -6.93 -5.45 -6.69
C LEU A 119 -7.71 -4.16 -6.95
N ALA A 120 -7.93 -3.81 -8.23
CA ALA A 120 -8.71 -2.65 -8.63
C ALA A 120 -10.18 -2.78 -8.17
N GLU A 121 -10.82 -3.91 -8.45
CA GLU A 121 -12.18 -4.19 -7.97
C GLU A 121 -12.28 -4.10 -6.43
N ARG A 122 -11.27 -4.60 -5.73
CA ARG A 122 -11.21 -4.49 -4.27
C ARG A 122 -11.12 -3.04 -3.82
N ALA A 123 -10.26 -2.23 -4.44
CA ALA A 123 -10.10 -0.81 -4.10
C ALA A 123 -11.41 -0.05 -4.34
N GLU A 124 -12.07 -0.27 -5.48
CA GLU A 124 -13.38 0.31 -5.81
C GLU A 124 -14.44 -0.07 -4.78
N MET A 125 -14.53 -1.36 -4.42
CA MET A 125 -15.48 -1.84 -3.41
C MET A 125 -15.22 -1.26 -2.03
N ASP A 126 -13.95 -1.11 -1.63
CA ASP A 126 -13.59 -0.53 -0.33
C ASP A 126 -14.00 0.95 -0.28
N LEU A 127 -13.78 1.71 -1.37
CA LEU A 127 -14.22 3.10 -1.45
C LEU A 127 -15.76 3.23 -1.53
N ALA A 128 -16.42 2.37 -2.30
CA ALA A 128 -17.88 2.35 -2.42
C ALA A 128 -18.61 2.05 -1.10
N ARG A 129 -17.98 1.31 -0.19
CA ARG A 129 -18.51 1.08 1.17
C ARG A 129 -18.46 2.32 2.05
N GLY A 130 -17.70 3.33 1.63
CA GLY A 130 -17.46 4.55 2.38
C GLY A 130 -16.29 4.41 3.35
N ILE A 131 -15.29 5.22 3.14
CA ILE A 131 -14.11 5.31 4.02
C ILE A 131 -14.22 6.60 4.81
N VAL A 132 -14.18 6.47 6.14
CA VAL A 132 -14.42 7.57 7.05
C VAL A 132 -13.11 8.15 7.61
N ARG A 133 -13.20 9.34 8.18
CA ARG A 133 -12.10 10.02 8.90
C ARG A 133 -11.29 9.06 9.78
N GLY A 134 -9.97 9.24 9.81
CA GLY A 134 -9.06 8.43 10.61
C GLY A 134 -8.65 7.13 9.94
N ASN A 135 -8.97 6.96 8.66
CA ASN A 135 -8.43 5.92 7.81
C ASN A 135 -7.26 6.43 6.98
N LEU A 136 -6.40 5.50 6.58
CA LEU A 136 -5.29 5.72 5.67
C LEU A 136 -5.37 4.70 4.53
N LEU A 137 -5.23 5.19 3.29
CA LEU A 137 -5.07 4.37 2.10
C LEU A 137 -3.66 4.57 1.57
N ALA A 138 -2.96 3.49 1.27
CA ALA A 138 -1.61 3.53 0.73
C ALA A 138 -1.53 2.72 -0.57
N TYR A 139 -1.05 3.36 -1.61
CA TYR A 139 -0.89 2.79 -2.94
C TYR A 139 0.58 2.80 -3.32
N ALA A 140 1.11 1.63 -3.67
CA ALA A 140 2.51 1.48 -4.07
C ALA A 140 2.70 0.32 -5.04
N GLY A 141 3.77 0.37 -5.81
CA GLY A 141 4.17 -0.69 -6.71
C GLY A 141 5.44 -0.33 -7.49
N ALA A 142 6.07 -1.34 -8.09
CA ALA A 142 7.25 -1.14 -8.91
C ALA A 142 6.93 -0.27 -10.15
N ASP A 143 5.75 -0.45 -10.73
CA ASP A 143 5.22 0.33 -11.84
C ASP A 143 4.36 1.48 -11.30
N SER A 144 4.90 2.70 -11.39
CA SER A 144 4.22 3.92 -10.95
C SER A 144 2.97 4.23 -11.79
N GLY A 145 3.09 4.08 -13.11
CA GLY A 145 1.98 4.34 -14.03
C GLY A 145 0.78 3.45 -13.72
N ARG A 146 1.02 2.16 -13.54
CA ARG A 146 -0.01 1.19 -13.18
C ARG A 146 -0.61 1.45 -11.79
N THR A 147 0.22 1.90 -10.85
CA THR A 147 -0.24 2.30 -9.51
C THR A 147 -1.15 3.53 -9.58
N ALA A 148 -0.77 4.52 -10.36
CA ALA A 148 -1.57 5.72 -10.58
C ALA A 148 -2.90 5.40 -11.30
N ASP A 149 -2.89 4.52 -12.29
CA ASP A 149 -4.11 4.07 -12.98
C ASP A 149 -5.11 3.42 -12.01
N LEU A 150 -4.60 2.63 -11.06
CA LEU A 150 -5.44 2.03 -10.02
C LEU A 150 -6.08 3.10 -9.13
N VAL A 151 -5.32 4.12 -8.71
CA VAL A 151 -5.86 5.22 -7.88
C VAL A 151 -6.90 6.01 -8.66
N VAL A 152 -6.59 6.42 -9.88
CA VAL A 152 -7.52 7.21 -10.72
C VAL A 152 -8.84 6.45 -10.90
N ARG A 153 -8.75 5.18 -11.25
CA ARG A 153 -9.91 4.30 -11.41
C ARG A 153 -10.71 4.13 -10.12
N ALA A 154 -10.04 3.89 -8.99
CA ALA A 154 -10.71 3.68 -7.71
C ALA A 154 -11.46 4.91 -7.21
N PHE A 155 -10.99 6.13 -7.56
CA PHE A 155 -11.61 7.38 -7.14
C PHE A 155 -12.63 7.95 -8.15
N GLU A 156 -12.81 7.34 -9.32
CA GLU A 156 -13.67 7.84 -10.39
C GLU A 156 -15.12 8.10 -9.93
N ASP A 157 -15.67 7.18 -9.15
CA ASP A 157 -17.06 7.25 -8.66
C ASP A 157 -17.18 7.75 -7.21
N VAL A 158 -16.10 8.28 -6.62
CA VAL A 158 -16.14 8.79 -5.25
C VAL A 158 -16.78 10.16 -5.21
N PRO A 159 -17.88 10.36 -4.44
CA PRO A 159 -18.54 11.66 -4.38
C PRO A 159 -17.66 12.73 -3.73
N GLU A 160 -17.86 13.98 -4.15
CA GLU A 160 -17.11 15.12 -3.62
C GLU A 160 -17.26 15.28 -2.10
N ALA A 161 -16.18 15.62 -1.43
CA ALA A 161 -16.09 15.93 0.01
C ALA A 161 -16.58 14.81 0.96
N THR A 162 -16.62 13.55 0.49
CA THR A 162 -17.07 12.42 1.31
C THR A 162 -15.96 11.80 2.15
N MET A 163 -14.70 12.12 1.87
CA MET A 163 -13.53 11.51 2.51
C MET A 163 -12.68 12.51 3.30
N GLU A 164 -13.29 13.54 3.85
CA GLU A 164 -12.56 14.50 4.70
C GLU A 164 -11.93 13.84 5.92
N GLY A 165 -10.63 14.08 6.13
CA GLY A 165 -9.86 13.49 7.22
C GLY A 165 -9.45 12.04 6.98
N VAL A 166 -9.56 11.57 5.74
CA VAL A 166 -8.92 10.36 5.24
C VAL A 166 -7.59 10.72 4.61
N ARG A 167 -6.55 9.97 4.91
CA ARG A 167 -5.21 10.16 4.34
C ARG A 167 -5.00 9.21 3.18
N VAL A 168 -4.46 9.73 2.06
CA VAL A 168 -4.10 8.94 0.88
C VAL A 168 -2.61 9.12 0.61
N LEU A 169 -1.86 8.03 0.68
CA LEU A 169 -0.44 7.97 0.30
C LEU A 169 -0.33 7.40 -1.12
N PHE A 170 0.31 8.14 -2.00
CA PHE A 170 0.72 7.63 -3.31
C PHE A 170 2.24 7.57 -3.38
N ILE A 171 2.77 6.37 -3.59
CA ILE A 171 4.20 6.11 -3.74
C ILE A 171 4.46 5.79 -5.21
N GLY A 172 5.16 6.70 -5.89
CA GLY A 172 5.35 6.61 -7.33
C GLY A 172 6.35 7.61 -7.89
N ASP A 173 6.34 7.77 -9.19
CA ASP A 173 7.18 8.73 -9.89
C ASP A 173 6.51 10.11 -9.95
N GLU A 174 7.31 11.16 -9.99
CA GLU A 174 6.85 12.55 -10.08
C GLU A 174 5.92 12.78 -11.28
N ALA A 175 6.18 12.08 -12.38
CA ALA A 175 5.37 12.19 -13.61
C ALA A 175 3.90 11.78 -13.41
N ASP A 176 3.62 10.93 -12.42
CA ASP A 176 2.26 10.44 -12.15
C ASP A 176 1.56 11.22 -11.03
N ASN A 177 2.30 12.05 -10.27
CA ASN A 177 1.81 12.75 -9.11
C ASN A 177 0.59 13.63 -9.43
N ASP A 178 0.70 14.47 -10.45
CA ASP A 178 -0.36 15.45 -10.79
C ASP A 178 -1.68 14.78 -11.12
N ARG A 179 -1.67 13.69 -11.89
CA ARG A 179 -2.91 12.99 -12.29
C ARG A 179 -3.57 12.29 -11.10
N VAL A 180 -2.76 11.74 -10.19
CA VAL A 180 -3.29 11.13 -8.97
C VAL A 180 -3.88 12.18 -8.04
N GLN A 181 -3.17 13.28 -7.81
CA GLN A 181 -3.65 14.39 -7.00
C GLN A 181 -4.99 14.94 -7.52
N GLN A 182 -5.11 15.12 -8.84
CA GLN A 182 -6.35 15.59 -9.48
C GLN A 182 -7.51 14.60 -9.28
N ALA A 183 -7.25 13.31 -9.31
CA ALA A 183 -8.26 12.27 -9.13
C ALA A 183 -8.80 12.22 -7.69
N VAL A 184 -7.92 12.37 -6.68
CA VAL A 184 -8.31 12.23 -5.27
C VAL A 184 -8.79 13.53 -4.63
N ALA A 185 -8.41 14.69 -5.17
CA ALA A 185 -8.72 16.00 -4.61
C ALA A 185 -10.24 16.26 -4.42
N PRO A 186 -11.13 15.90 -5.36
CA PRO A 186 -12.56 16.13 -5.18
C PRO A 186 -13.13 15.42 -3.95
N ALA A 187 -12.60 14.26 -3.58
CA ALA A 187 -13.06 13.50 -2.41
C ALA A 187 -12.76 14.18 -1.06
N GLY A 188 -11.88 15.21 -1.05
CA GLY A 188 -11.53 15.96 0.16
C GLY A 188 -10.50 15.27 1.06
N VAL A 189 -9.68 14.38 0.53
CA VAL A 189 -8.67 13.63 1.27
C VAL A 189 -7.43 14.47 1.60
N GLU A 190 -6.68 14.06 2.63
CA GLU A 190 -5.31 14.51 2.88
C GLU A 190 -4.36 13.70 1.97
N TYR A 191 -3.95 14.31 0.87
CA TYR A 191 -3.08 13.64 -0.10
C TYR A 191 -1.60 13.84 0.23
N ILE A 192 -0.82 12.77 0.20
CA ILE A 192 0.63 12.77 0.42
C ILE A 192 1.30 11.97 -0.71
N PHE A 193 2.15 12.65 -1.45
CA PHE A 193 3.01 12.04 -2.45
C PHE A 193 4.36 11.66 -1.85
N ILE A 194 4.83 10.46 -2.17
CA ILE A 194 6.14 9.94 -1.78
C ILE A 194 6.83 9.47 -3.05
N GLN A 195 7.89 10.16 -3.39
CA GLN A 195 8.69 9.81 -4.56
C GLN A 195 9.48 8.52 -4.31
N LYS A 196 9.44 7.59 -5.27
CA LYS A 196 10.23 6.35 -5.22
C LYS A 196 11.61 6.53 -5.85
#